data_4628ac2cdc13b4d314cd63c7986c9c6b
#
_entry.id   4628ac2cdc13b4d314cd63c7986c9c6b
#
_cell.length_a   1.000
_cell.length_b   1.000
_cell.length_c   1.000
_cell.angle_alpha   90.00
_cell.angle_beta   90.00
_cell.angle_gamma   90.00
#
_symmetry.space_group_name_H-M   'P 1'
#
loop_
_entity.id
_entity.type
_entity.pdbx_description
1 polymer ?
#
loop_
_entity_poly.entity_id
_entity_poly.type
_entity_poly.pdbx_seq_one_letter_code
_entity_poly.pdbx_strand_id
1 'polypeptide(L)'
;MPDDADEEAMQAERVRVLVVDDEPAICKALTIALQRAGYDASAAQSGDSALVILASTHVDVLLIDLRIPDTRGDVVFELAAATHPHLRHQTLFMTGDISERASRLVASCKCPMIKKPFELREMLAAVQALAPARQKSARDQSA
;
A
#
# COMPACT_ATOMS: atom_id res chain seq x y z
N MET A 1 28.13 13.49 -3.60
CA MET A 1 26.71 13.84 -3.70
C MET A 1 26.18 13.39 -5.05
N PRO A 2 25.13 12.55 -5.08
CA PRO A 2 24.60 12.11 -6.36
C PRO A 2 24.00 13.29 -7.14
N ASP A 3 24.07 13.26 -8.46
CA ASP A 3 23.40 14.26 -9.28
C ASP A 3 21.90 13.92 -9.44
N ASP A 4 21.14 14.76 -10.13
CA ASP A 4 19.71 14.58 -10.29
C ASP A 4 19.35 13.26 -10.99
N ALA A 5 20.15 12.82 -11.94
CA ALA A 5 19.92 11.56 -12.64
C ALA A 5 20.10 10.36 -11.71
N ASP A 6 21.10 10.40 -10.82
CA ASP A 6 21.32 9.34 -9.83
C ASP A 6 20.19 9.28 -8.81
N GLU A 7 19.69 10.43 -8.39
CA GLU A 7 18.55 10.50 -7.47
C GLU A 7 17.27 9.95 -8.11
N GLU A 8 17.02 10.28 -9.37
CA GLU A 8 15.87 9.76 -10.12
C GLU A 8 15.96 8.26 -10.28
N ALA A 9 17.15 7.72 -10.59
CA ALA A 9 17.36 6.29 -10.71
C ALA A 9 17.14 5.57 -9.38
N MET A 10 17.62 6.15 -8.28
CA MET A 10 17.41 5.58 -6.95
C MET A 10 15.95 5.55 -6.57
N GLN A 11 15.20 6.60 -6.88
CA GLN A 11 13.76 6.65 -6.61
C GLN A 11 13.00 5.65 -7.46
N ALA A 12 13.38 5.49 -8.73
CA ALA A 12 12.74 4.54 -9.64
C ALA A 12 12.92 3.09 -9.17
N GLU A 13 14.01 2.80 -8.44
CA GLU A 13 14.28 1.47 -7.90
C GLU A 13 13.55 1.19 -6.60
N ARG A 14 13.03 2.22 -5.91
CA ARG A 14 12.30 2.03 -4.66
C ARG A 14 10.95 1.40 -4.92
N VAL A 15 10.54 0.54 -3.99
CA VAL A 15 9.19 -0.02 -4.00
C VAL A 15 8.20 1.10 -3.67
N ARG A 16 7.20 1.25 -4.52
CA ARG A 16 6.17 2.27 -4.38
C ARG A 16 4.95 1.71 -3.67
N VAL A 17 4.56 2.38 -2.58
CA VAL A 17 3.41 1.99 -1.78
C VAL A 17 2.38 3.10 -1.83
N LEU A 18 1.14 2.75 -2.16
CA LEU A 18 0.01 3.67 -2.10
C LEU A 18 -0.84 3.33 -0.88
N VAL A 19 -1.02 4.31 0.00
CA VAL A 19 -1.89 4.20 1.17
C VAL A 19 -3.23 4.84 0.85
N VAL A 20 -4.32 4.11 1.04
CA VAL A 20 -5.68 4.62 0.79
C VAL A 20 -6.47 4.55 2.09
N ASP A 21 -6.75 5.71 2.68
CA ASP A 21 -7.48 5.84 3.94
C ASP A 21 -8.08 7.25 3.99
N ASP A 22 -9.29 7.38 4.46
CA ASP A 22 -9.96 8.69 4.52
C ASP A 22 -9.50 9.56 5.70
N GLU A 23 -8.76 9.00 6.64
CA GLU A 23 -8.23 9.74 7.79
C GLU A 23 -6.85 10.33 7.46
N PRO A 24 -6.74 11.68 7.39
CA PRO A 24 -5.45 12.30 7.07
C PRO A 24 -4.34 11.94 8.03
N ALA A 25 -4.65 11.81 9.32
CA ALA A 25 -3.65 11.45 10.33
C ALA A 25 -3.05 10.07 10.08
N ILE A 26 -3.86 9.10 9.68
CA ILE A 26 -3.40 7.75 9.36
C ILE A 26 -2.53 7.78 8.10
N CYS A 27 -2.99 8.45 7.06
CA CYS A 27 -2.20 8.63 5.83
C CYS A 27 -0.83 9.20 6.13
N LYS A 28 -0.76 10.25 6.95
CA LYS A 28 0.50 10.89 7.31
C LYS A 28 1.40 9.96 8.09
N ALA A 29 0.87 9.29 9.11
CA ALA A 29 1.66 8.39 9.95
C ALA A 29 2.23 7.23 9.14
N LEU A 30 1.42 6.63 8.29
CA LEU A 30 1.85 5.48 7.49
C LEU A 30 2.86 5.87 6.41
N THR A 31 2.64 6.99 5.72
CA THR A 31 3.57 7.44 4.68
C THR A 31 4.93 7.82 5.28
N ILE A 32 4.95 8.48 6.43
CA ILE A 32 6.21 8.81 7.11
C ILE A 32 6.95 7.52 7.50
N ALA A 33 6.26 6.57 8.10
CA ALA A 33 6.89 5.30 8.51
C ALA A 33 7.44 4.53 7.30
N LEU A 34 6.69 4.49 6.21
CA LEU A 34 7.11 3.82 4.99
C LEU A 34 8.32 4.51 4.35
N GLN A 35 8.31 5.83 4.28
CA GLN A 35 9.43 6.60 3.74
C GLN A 35 10.71 6.37 4.55
N ARG A 36 10.60 6.35 5.88
CA ARG A 36 11.73 6.06 6.75
C ARG A 36 12.26 4.64 6.56
N ALA A 37 11.40 3.72 6.15
CA ALA A 37 11.79 2.33 5.87
C ALA A 37 12.34 2.13 4.46
N GLY A 38 12.41 3.19 3.64
CA GLY A 38 13.01 3.14 2.31
C GLY A 38 12.03 2.98 1.15
N TYR A 39 10.72 3.06 1.41
CA TYR A 39 9.71 3.00 0.36
C TYR A 39 9.41 4.38 -0.20
N ASP A 40 8.95 4.42 -1.45
CA ASP A 40 8.38 5.63 -2.04
C ASP A 40 6.87 5.56 -1.75
N ALA A 41 6.42 6.29 -0.73
CA ALA A 41 5.04 6.21 -0.25
C ALA A 41 4.25 7.45 -0.62
N SER A 42 3.03 7.22 -1.08
CA SER A 42 2.05 8.27 -1.34
C SER A 42 0.71 7.86 -0.74
N ALA A 43 -0.23 8.79 -0.66
CA ALA A 43 -1.53 8.53 -0.05
C ALA A 43 -2.66 9.13 -0.86
N ALA A 44 -3.82 8.46 -0.79
CA ALA A 44 -5.08 8.93 -1.32
C ALA A 44 -6.13 8.82 -0.21
N GLN A 45 -7.04 9.79 -0.14
CA GLN A 45 -8.06 9.82 0.91
C GLN A 45 -9.44 9.36 0.43
N SER A 46 -9.53 8.90 -0.83
CA SER A 46 -10.76 8.39 -1.40
C SER A 46 -10.46 7.32 -2.43
N GLY A 47 -11.47 6.54 -2.79
CA GLY A 47 -11.34 5.55 -3.85
C GLY A 47 -11.09 6.18 -5.21
N ASP A 48 -11.79 7.28 -5.51
CA ASP A 48 -11.61 8.00 -6.79
C ASP A 48 -10.17 8.53 -6.91
N SER A 49 -9.66 9.14 -5.84
CA SER A 49 -8.29 9.65 -5.82
C SER A 49 -7.27 8.53 -6.01
N ALA A 50 -7.50 7.39 -5.36
CA ALA A 50 -6.64 6.22 -5.50
C ALA A 50 -6.60 5.72 -6.96
N LEU A 51 -7.76 5.63 -7.61
CA LEU A 51 -7.86 5.16 -8.99
C LEU A 51 -7.18 6.11 -9.96
N VAL A 52 -7.25 7.43 -9.72
CA VAL A 52 -6.53 8.43 -10.52
C VAL A 52 -5.02 8.21 -10.41
N ILE A 53 -4.51 8.01 -9.21
CA ILE A 53 -3.08 7.75 -8.99
C ILE A 53 -2.66 6.45 -9.68
N LEU A 54 -3.44 5.40 -9.53
CA LEU A 54 -3.16 4.09 -10.13
C LEU A 54 -3.16 4.14 -11.66
N ALA A 55 -3.94 5.03 -12.26
CA ALA A 55 -4.00 5.19 -13.70
C ALA A 55 -2.74 5.83 -14.29
N SER A 56 -2.01 6.64 -13.49
CA SER A 56 -0.89 7.44 -13.99
C SER A 56 0.46 7.09 -13.34
N THR A 57 0.47 6.26 -12.30
CA THR A 57 1.68 5.96 -11.52
C THR A 57 1.76 4.47 -11.25
N HIS A 58 2.94 3.90 -11.44
CA HIS A 58 3.17 2.51 -11.05
C HIS A 58 3.16 2.39 -9.53
N VAL A 59 2.40 1.45 -9.00
CA VAL A 59 2.30 1.15 -7.57
C VAL A 59 2.63 -0.34 -7.39
N ASP A 60 3.61 -0.62 -6.53
CA ASP A 60 4.02 -1.99 -6.26
C ASP A 60 3.16 -2.65 -5.18
N VAL A 61 2.82 -1.90 -4.12
CA VAL A 61 2.03 -2.41 -2.99
C VAL A 61 0.89 -1.44 -2.71
N LEU A 62 -0.31 -1.96 -2.59
CA LEU A 62 -1.51 -1.20 -2.23
C LEU A 62 -1.87 -1.50 -0.77
N LEU A 63 -1.99 -0.46 0.03
CA LEU A 63 -2.38 -0.53 1.43
C LEU A 63 -3.69 0.23 1.56
N ILE A 64 -4.81 -0.48 1.74
CA ILE A 64 -6.13 0.14 1.57
C ILE A 64 -7.09 -0.22 2.71
N ASP A 65 -7.76 0.81 3.25
CA ASP A 65 -8.85 0.63 4.20
C ASP A 65 -10.06 0.02 3.48
N LEU A 66 -10.67 -0.95 4.11
CA LEU A 66 -11.88 -1.57 3.59
C LEU A 66 -13.05 -0.59 3.53
N ARG A 67 -13.10 0.38 4.45
CA ARG A 67 -14.15 1.41 4.50
C ARG A 67 -13.60 2.77 4.12
N ILE A 68 -13.99 3.25 2.95
CA ILE A 68 -13.70 4.61 2.48
C ILE A 68 -15.02 5.27 2.05
N PRO A 69 -15.15 6.62 2.13
CA PRO A 69 -16.46 7.28 2.03
C PRO A 69 -17.19 7.11 0.71
N ASP A 70 -16.46 7.10 -0.40
CA ASP A 70 -17.07 7.11 -1.74
C ASP A 70 -17.27 5.70 -2.33
N THR A 71 -16.62 4.68 -1.74
CA THR A 71 -16.75 3.30 -2.19
C THR A 71 -16.18 2.38 -1.13
N ARG A 72 -16.17 1.07 -1.40
CA ARG A 72 -15.51 0.10 -0.51
C ARG A 72 -14.11 -0.21 -1.03
N GLY A 73 -13.19 -0.50 -0.10
CA GLY A 73 -11.82 -0.85 -0.47
C GLY A 73 -11.73 -2.09 -1.35
N ASP A 74 -12.60 -3.07 -1.17
CA ASP A 74 -12.63 -4.27 -2.01
C ASP A 74 -13.01 -3.96 -3.45
N VAL A 75 -13.87 -2.96 -3.68
CA VAL A 75 -14.24 -2.51 -5.04
C VAL A 75 -13.04 -1.84 -5.70
N VAL A 76 -12.35 -0.95 -4.99
CA VAL A 76 -11.13 -0.30 -5.50
C VAL A 76 -10.07 -1.36 -5.83
N PHE A 77 -9.89 -2.34 -4.94
CA PHE A 77 -8.95 -3.44 -5.17
C PHE A 77 -9.25 -4.19 -6.47
N GLU A 78 -10.50 -4.55 -6.71
CA GLU A 78 -10.87 -5.29 -7.93
C GLU A 78 -10.63 -4.47 -9.19
N LEU A 79 -10.96 -3.17 -9.16
CA LEU A 79 -10.70 -2.28 -10.29
C LEU A 79 -9.20 -2.12 -10.52
N ALA A 80 -8.43 -1.94 -9.45
CA ALA A 80 -6.98 -1.81 -9.55
C ALA A 80 -6.33 -3.08 -10.09
N ALA A 81 -6.74 -4.24 -9.58
CA ALA A 81 -6.19 -5.53 -9.99
C ALA A 81 -6.53 -5.88 -11.43
N ALA A 82 -7.66 -5.40 -11.95
CA ALA A 82 -8.05 -5.62 -13.35
C ALA A 82 -7.07 -4.97 -14.32
N THR A 83 -6.54 -3.80 -13.98
CA THR A 83 -5.58 -3.06 -14.81
C THR A 83 -4.13 -3.27 -14.39
N HIS A 84 -3.90 -3.65 -13.15
CA HIS A 84 -2.57 -3.91 -12.58
C HIS A 84 -2.58 -5.28 -11.89
N PRO A 85 -2.47 -6.38 -12.66
CA PRO A 85 -2.68 -7.73 -12.12
C PRO A 85 -1.76 -8.11 -10.94
N HIS A 86 -0.56 -7.53 -10.87
CA HIS A 86 0.36 -7.80 -9.76
C HIS A 86 -0.23 -7.40 -8.39
N LEU A 87 -1.16 -6.44 -8.37
CA LEU A 87 -1.77 -5.99 -7.12
C LEU A 87 -2.65 -7.06 -6.46
N ARG A 88 -3.08 -8.09 -7.18
CA ARG A 88 -3.80 -9.20 -6.56
C ARG A 88 -3.01 -9.86 -5.44
N HIS A 89 -1.70 -9.86 -5.55
CA HIS A 89 -0.81 -10.51 -4.58
C HIS A 89 0.04 -9.50 -3.79
N GLN A 90 -0.18 -8.20 -4.01
CA GLN A 90 0.60 -7.14 -3.38
C GLN A 90 -0.31 -6.08 -2.78
N THR A 91 -1.41 -6.52 -2.17
CA THR A 91 -2.38 -5.64 -1.49
C THR A 91 -2.57 -6.09 -0.05
N LEU A 92 -2.55 -5.13 0.87
CA LEU A 92 -2.83 -5.32 2.29
C LEU A 92 -4.07 -4.50 2.65
N PHE A 93 -5.10 -5.16 3.17
CA PHE A 93 -6.27 -4.46 3.68
C PHE A 93 -6.06 -4.04 5.13
N MET A 94 -6.55 -2.83 5.45
CA MET A 94 -6.63 -2.33 6.82
C MET A 94 -8.11 -2.21 7.16
N THR A 95 -8.49 -2.55 8.38
CA THR A 95 -9.89 -2.37 8.78
C THR A 95 -10.07 -2.27 10.28
N GLY A 96 -10.95 -1.35 10.70
CA GLY A 96 -11.50 -1.34 12.05
C GLY A 96 -12.78 -2.16 12.18
N ASP A 97 -13.29 -2.69 11.07
CA ASP A 97 -14.51 -3.49 11.05
C ASP A 97 -14.17 -4.96 11.33
N ILE A 98 -14.68 -5.47 12.45
CA ILE A 98 -14.47 -6.85 12.87
C ILE A 98 -15.66 -7.76 12.55
N SER A 99 -16.60 -7.29 11.73
CA SER A 99 -17.77 -8.08 11.37
C SER A 99 -17.39 -9.29 10.50
N GLU A 100 -18.22 -10.33 10.54
CA GLU A 100 -18.04 -11.49 9.67
C GLU A 100 -18.11 -11.12 8.19
N ARG A 101 -18.96 -10.14 7.87
CA ARG A 101 -19.09 -9.66 6.48
C ARG A 101 -17.79 -9.06 5.98
N ALA A 102 -17.13 -8.21 6.79
CA ALA A 102 -15.85 -7.61 6.43
C ALA A 102 -14.78 -8.70 6.25
N SER A 103 -14.71 -9.65 7.17
CA SER A 103 -13.76 -10.75 7.11
C SER A 103 -13.96 -11.60 5.85
N ARG A 104 -15.22 -11.88 5.48
CA ARG A 104 -15.52 -12.63 4.26
C ARG A 104 -15.15 -11.88 3.00
N LEU A 105 -15.36 -10.55 2.97
CA LEU A 105 -14.97 -9.72 1.83
C LEU A 105 -13.48 -9.78 1.59
N VAL A 106 -12.68 -9.61 2.64
CA VAL A 106 -11.22 -9.66 2.53
C VAL A 106 -10.76 -11.07 2.15
N ALA A 107 -11.34 -12.10 2.74
CA ALA A 107 -11.01 -13.48 2.42
C ALA A 107 -11.30 -13.80 0.95
N SER A 108 -12.38 -13.26 0.39
CA SER A 108 -12.71 -13.48 -1.01
C SER A 108 -11.70 -12.84 -1.96
N CYS A 109 -11.01 -11.78 -1.52
CA CYS A 109 -9.93 -11.14 -2.29
C CYS A 109 -8.63 -11.93 -2.20
N LYS A 110 -8.50 -12.85 -1.26
CA LYS A 110 -7.29 -13.63 -0.99
C LYS A 110 -6.09 -12.76 -0.62
N CYS A 111 -6.35 -11.65 0.06
CA CYS A 111 -5.34 -10.70 0.49
C CYS A 111 -5.17 -10.75 2.00
N PRO A 112 -3.96 -10.44 2.51
CA PRO A 112 -3.78 -10.27 3.95
C PRO A 112 -4.51 -9.05 4.47
N MET A 113 -4.75 -9.03 5.78
CA MET A 113 -5.47 -7.94 6.46
C MET A 113 -4.82 -7.67 7.80
N ILE A 114 -4.72 -6.39 8.17
CA ILE A 114 -4.39 -5.99 9.53
C ILE A 114 -5.56 -5.22 10.14
N LYS A 115 -5.75 -5.41 11.45
CA LYS A 115 -6.85 -4.76 12.17
C LYS A 115 -6.39 -3.45 12.78
N LYS A 116 -7.21 -2.42 12.64
CA LYS A 116 -6.99 -1.15 13.34
C LYS A 116 -7.50 -1.28 14.79
N PRO A 117 -6.82 -0.72 15.79
CA PRO A 117 -5.50 -0.07 15.69
C PRO A 117 -4.39 -1.11 15.59
N PHE A 118 -3.34 -0.78 14.84
CA PHE A 118 -2.17 -1.64 14.71
C PHE A 118 -0.88 -0.83 14.99
N GLU A 119 0.21 -1.54 15.28
CA GLU A 119 1.51 -0.90 15.44
C GLU A 119 2.15 -0.70 14.08
N LEU A 120 2.95 0.37 13.93
CA LEU A 120 3.62 0.67 12.67
C LEU A 120 4.54 -0.48 12.23
N ARG A 121 5.22 -1.13 13.18
CA ARG A 121 6.10 -2.27 12.87
C ARG A 121 5.32 -3.44 12.28
N GLU A 122 4.08 -3.64 12.71
CA GLU A 122 3.20 -4.69 12.18
C GLU A 122 2.86 -4.40 10.71
N MET A 123 2.50 -3.17 10.43
CA MET A 123 2.24 -2.72 9.06
C MET A 123 3.48 -2.86 8.18
N LEU A 124 4.65 -2.42 8.68
CA LEU A 124 5.90 -2.49 7.92
C LEU A 124 6.29 -3.94 7.61
N ALA A 125 6.12 -4.85 8.56
CA ALA A 125 6.39 -6.27 8.33
C ALA A 125 5.47 -6.85 7.26
N ALA A 126 4.19 -6.49 7.27
CA ALA A 126 3.22 -6.96 6.28
C ALA A 126 3.55 -6.42 4.88
N VAL A 127 3.91 -5.14 4.79
CA VAL A 127 4.31 -4.54 3.51
C VAL A 127 5.60 -5.20 2.98
N GLN A 128 6.57 -5.44 3.86
CA GLN A 128 7.81 -6.11 3.47
C GLN A 128 7.54 -7.50 2.89
N ALA A 129 6.60 -8.24 3.46
CA ALA A 129 6.23 -9.56 2.97
C ALA A 129 5.63 -9.52 1.57
N LEU A 130 4.97 -8.41 1.21
CA LEU A 130 4.34 -8.22 -0.09
C LEU A 130 5.26 -7.54 -1.12
N ALA A 131 6.33 -6.88 -0.68
CA ALA A 131 7.20 -6.10 -1.54
C ALA A 131 7.93 -6.98 -2.55
N PRO A 132 8.14 -6.47 -3.77
CA PRO A 132 8.89 -7.23 -4.78
C PRO A 132 10.36 -7.40 -4.39
N ALA A 133 11.02 -8.39 -5.01
CA ALA A 133 12.35 -8.86 -4.66
C ALA A 133 13.43 -7.78 -4.68
N ARG A 134 13.33 -6.77 -5.55
CA ARG A 134 14.32 -5.70 -5.65
C ARG A 134 14.52 -4.93 -4.34
N GLN A 135 13.44 -4.66 -3.59
CA GLN A 135 13.51 -3.97 -2.30
C GLN A 135 14.08 -4.90 -1.23
N LYS A 136 13.66 -6.16 -1.22
CA LYS A 136 14.17 -7.17 -0.29
C LYS A 136 15.66 -7.39 -0.48
N SER A 137 16.11 -7.49 -1.72
CA SER A 137 17.50 -7.66 -2.07
C SER A 137 18.37 -6.49 -1.59
N ALA A 138 17.90 -5.25 -1.80
CA ALA A 138 18.59 -4.06 -1.33
C ALA A 138 18.73 -4.02 0.19
N ARG A 139 17.70 -4.45 0.92
CA ARG A 139 17.74 -4.53 2.38
C ARG A 139 18.71 -5.58 2.88
N ASP A 140 18.74 -6.75 2.24
CA ASP A 140 19.67 -7.82 2.61
C ASP A 140 21.11 -7.36 2.46
N GLN A 141 21.39 -6.58 1.42
CA GLN A 141 22.72 -6.05 1.17
C GLN A 141 23.13 -4.96 2.16
N SER A 142 22.19 -4.22 2.74
CA SER A 142 22.45 -3.13 3.67
C SER A 142 22.51 -3.59 5.13
N ALA A 143 22.17 -4.80 5.41
CA ALA A 143 22.27 -5.38 6.73
C ALA A 143 23.72 -5.89 7.01
#